data_5acda93054421325c6adbd4de611485c
#
_entry.id   5acda93054421325c6adbd4de611485c
#
_cell.length_a   1.000
_cell.length_b   1.000
_cell.length_c   1.000
_cell.angle_alpha   90.00
_cell.angle_beta   90.00
_cell.angle_gamma   90.00
#
_symmetry.space_group_name_H-M   'P 1'
#
loop_
_entity.id
_entity.type
_entity.pdbx_description
1 polymer ?
#
loop_
_entity_poly.entity_id
_entity_poly.type
_entity_poly.pdbx_seq_one_letter_code
_entity_poly.pdbx_strand_id
1 'polypeptide(L)'
;MVDANVRSPRLSGIFGVDGTNPFSGPSAPLREQCVKVGGNLWLAGPNILADNSRILLPPVQLKERLGQLREEFEYMLIDAPGTSVCGDAQLLGLVADAAILVIEANRTRRLAARKAKETLDESGVRLLGTVLHNRTFAIPMRLYKNL
;
A
#
# COMPACT_ATOMS: atom_id res chain seq x y z
N MET A 1 -7.39 3.50 -3.97
CA MET A 1 -6.09 2.88 -3.68
C MET A 1 -4.96 3.78 -4.12
N VAL A 2 -3.84 3.79 -3.39
CA VAL A 2 -2.65 4.62 -3.71
C VAL A 2 -1.46 3.68 -3.87
N ASP A 3 -0.77 3.74 -5.01
CA ASP A 3 0.49 3.02 -5.23
C ASP A 3 1.65 3.82 -4.61
N ALA A 4 2.00 3.49 -3.38
CA ALA A 4 3.11 4.12 -2.67
C ALA A 4 4.43 3.34 -2.80
N ASN A 5 4.45 2.26 -3.57
CA ASN A 5 5.68 1.58 -3.94
C ASN A 5 6.38 2.32 -5.11
N VAL A 6 6.80 3.53 -4.85
CA VAL A 6 7.32 4.47 -5.85
C VAL A 6 8.52 3.95 -6.63
N ARG A 7 9.28 3.01 -6.04
CA ARG A 7 10.47 2.40 -6.68
C ARG A 7 10.10 1.29 -7.65
N SER A 8 9.00 0.58 -7.40
CA SER A 8 8.53 -0.54 -8.21
C SER A 8 6.99 -0.58 -8.22
N PRO A 9 6.34 0.43 -8.82
CA PRO A 9 4.88 0.51 -8.85
C PRO A 9 4.31 -0.65 -9.68
N ARG A 10 3.21 -1.25 -9.21
CA ARG A 10 2.58 -2.40 -9.88
C ARG A 10 1.08 -2.29 -10.03
N LEU A 11 0.44 -1.40 -9.29
CA LEU A 11 -1.03 -1.34 -9.29
C LEU A 11 -1.58 -0.97 -10.66
N SER A 12 -0.93 -0.07 -11.39
CA SER A 12 -1.35 0.29 -12.76
C SER A 12 -1.41 -0.93 -13.68
N GLY A 13 -0.39 -1.79 -13.65
CA GLY A 13 -0.39 -3.03 -14.44
C GLY A 13 -1.45 -4.04 -14.00
N ILE A 14 -1.72 -4.15 -12.67
CA ILE A 14 -2.74 -5.06 -12.13
C ILE A 14 -4.14 -4.62 -12.57
N PHE A 15 -4.40 -3.31 -12.61
CA PHE A 15 -5.71 -2.75 -12.98
C PHE A 15 -5.85 -2.44 -14.47
N GLY A 16 -4.84 -2.78 -15.30
CA GLY A 16 -4.89 -2.54 -16.75
C GLY A 16 -4.92 -1.05 -17.11
N VAL A 17 -4.38 -0.21 -16.24
CA VAL A 17 -4.23 1.22 -16.50
C VAL A 17 -2.96 1.42 -17.31
N ASP A 18 -3.12 1.70 -18.60
CA ASP A 18 -1.98 1.87 -19.51
C ASP A 18 -1.05 3.01 -19.07
N GLY A 19 0.26 2.75 -19.20
CA GLY A 19 1.31 3.65 -18.74
C GLY A 19 1.48 4.95 -19.54
N THR A 20 0.57 5.25 -20.45
CA THR A 20 0.49 6.54 -21.15
C THR A 20 -0.18 7.58 -20.24
N ASN A 21 0.47 7.87 -19.13
CA ASN A 21 0.17 8.96 -18.20
C ASN A 21 -1.32 9.28 -18.04
N PRO A 22 -2.13 8.35 -17.48
CA PRO A 22 -3.53 8.62 -17.22
C PRO A 22 -3.71 9.62 -16.05
N PHE A 23 -2.61 9.94 -15.37
CA PHE A 23 -2.61 10.87 -14.25
C PHE A 23 -2.33 12.28 -14.77
N SER A 24 -3.28 13.18 -14.58
CA SER A 24 -3.15 14.60 -14.89
C SER A 24 -1.90 15.19 -14.24
N GLY A 25 -1.36 16.27 -14.86
CA GLY A 25 -0.13 16.91 -14.36
C GLY A 25 -0.24 17.39 -12.90
N PRO A 26 0.89 17.73 -12.27
CA PRO A 26 0.97 18.04 -10.84
C PRO A 26 0.13 19.23 -10.38
N SER A 27 -0.33 20.06 -11.31
CA SER A 27 -1.20 21.23 -11.04
C SER A 27 -2.70 20.91 -11.06
N ALA A 28 -3.10 19.70 -11.48
CA ALA A 28 -4.51 19.32 -11.49
C ALA A 28 -4.99 18.95 -10.07
N PRO A 29 -6.29 19.12 -9.76
CA PRO A 29 -6.87 18.61 -8.52
C PRO A 29 -6.54 17.13 -8.30
N LEU A 30 -6.29 16.71 -7.06
CA LEU A 30 -5.82 15.34 -6.77
C LEU A 30 -6.79 14.27 -7.28
N ARG A 31 -8.09 14.52 -7.25
CA ARG A 31 -9.08 13.59 -7.78
C ARG A 31 -8.92 13.36 -9.28
N GLU A 32 -8.60 14.40 -10.04
CA GLU A 32 -8.35 14.30 -11.48
C GLU A 32 -7.04 13.56 -11.80
N GLN A 33 -6.14 13.48 -10.81
CA GLN A 33 -4.92 12.68 -10.88
C GLN A 33 -5.16 11.20 -10.54
N CYS A 34 -6.39 10.83 -10.16
CA CYS A 34 -6.79 9.45 -9.88
C CYS A 34 -7.58 8.87 -11.07
N VAL A 35 -7.37 7.61 -11.38
CA VAL A 35 -8.07 6.88 -12.44
C VAL A 35 -9.14 6.00 -11.84
N LYS A 36 -10.38 6.07 -12.33
CA LYS A 36 -11.44 5.18 -11.92
C LYS A 36 -11.22 3.80 -12.56
N VAL A 37 -11.00 2.78 -11.74
CA VAL A 37 -10.69 1.41 -12.18
C VAL A 37 -11.83 0.41 -11.94
N GLY A 38 -12.91 0.85 -11.29
CA GLY A 38 -14.09 0.03 -11.05
C GLY A 38 -15.13 0.79 -10.23
N GLY A 39 -16.36 0.38 -10.15
CA GLY A 39 -17.43 0.90 -9.30
C GLY A 39 -17.12 2.19 -8.54
N ASN A 40 -16.82 2.08 -7.26
CA ASN A 40 -16.35 3.17 -6.38
C ASN A 40 -14.83 3.07 -6.11
N LEU A 41 -14.08 2.40 -6.98
CA LEU A 41 -12.64 2.22 -6.82
C LEU A 41 -11.85 3.14 -7.75
N TRP A 42 -10.95 3.88 -7.16
CA TRP A 42 -10.04 4.82 -7.83
C TRP A 42 -8.60 4.43 -7.55
N LEU A 43 -7.74 4.58 -8.53
CA LEU A 43 -6.30 4.35 -8.43
C LEU A 43 -5.55 5.68 -8.53
N ALA A 44 -4.74 5.95 -7.53
CA ALA A 44 -3.76 7.01 -7.52
C ALA A 44 -2.37 6.44 -7.81
N GLY A 45 -1.70 6.99 -8.80
CA GLY A 45 -0.34 6.57 -9.15
C GLY A 45 0.72 7.03 -8.17
N PRO A 46 1.95 6.52 -8.29
CA PRO A 46 3.05 6.83 -7.38
C PRO A 46 3.47 8.30 -7.39
N ASN A 47 3.23 9.01 -8.49
CA ASN A 47 3.54 10.43 -8.66
C ASN A 47 2.78 11.34 -7.69
N ILE A 48 1.70 10.88 -7.09
CA ILE A 48 0.96 11.65 -6.07
C ILE A 48 1.78 11.78 -4.77
N LEU A 49 2.53 10.74 -4.42
CA LEU A 49 3.31 10.67 -3.17
C LEU A 49 4.82 10.73 -3.38
N ALA A 50 5.29 10.91 -4.61
CA ALA A 50 6.70 10.94 -4.94
C ALA A 50 7.06 12.11 -5.84
N ASP A 51 8.31 12.49 -5.80
CA ASP A 51 8.92 13.37 -6.78
C ASP A 51 9.32 12.62 -8.06
N ASN A 52 9.86 13.34 -9.04
CA ASN A 52 10.35 12.77 -10.30
C ASN A 52 11.51 11.76 -10.13
N SER A 53 12.15 11.73 -8.96
CA SER A 53 13.27 10.85 -8.63
C SER A 53 12.80 9.50 -8.06
N ARG A 54 11.50 9.23 -8.02
CA ARG A 54 10.90 8.04 -7.38
C ARG A 54 11.26 7.91 -5.90
N ILE A 55 11.33 9.04 -5.21
CA ILE A 55 11.54 9.15 -3.79
C ILE A 55 10.26 9.70 -3.18
N LEU A 56 9.80 9.10 -2.08
CA LEU A 56 8.65 9.61 -1.35
C LEU A 56 8.87 11.05 -0.94
N LEU A 57 7.81 11.84 -1.01
CA LEU A 57 7.79 13.22 -0.52
C LEU A 57 8.17 13.26 0.97
N PRO A 58 8.74 14.37 1.44
CA PRO A 58 8.98 14.59 2.87
C PRO A 58 7.71 14.41 3.71
N PRO A 59 7.84 14.01 5.00
CA PRO A 59 6.68 13.68 5.86
C PRO A 59 5.58 14.73 5.90
N VAL A 60 5.96 16.01 5.91
CA VAL A 60 5.01 17.14 5.93
C VAL A 60 4.17 17.16 4.66
N GLN A 61 4.81 17.03 3.50
CA GLN A 61 4.14 17.02 2.20
C GLN A 61 3.30 15.75 1.99
N LEU A 62 3.79 14.59 2.47
CA LEU A 62 3.01 13.34 2.47
C LEU A 62 1.72 13.51 3.25
N LYS A 63 1.80 14.06 4.46
CA LYS A 63 0.63 14.29 5.31
C LYS A 63 -0.37 15.25 4.66
N GLU A 64 0.11 16.30 4.03
CA GLU A 64 -0.72 17.26 3.29
C GLU A 64 -1.42 16.58 2.11
N ARG A 65 -0.69 15.85 1.27
CA ARG A 65 -1.26 15.14 0.11
C ARG A 65 -2.29 14.08 0.52
N LEU A 66 -1.98 13.30 1.55
CA LEU A 66 -2.93 12.31 2.08
C LEU A 66 -4.15 12.99 2.71
N GLY A 67 -3.96 14.15 3.36
CA GLY A 67 -5.07 14.97 3.87
C GLY A 67 -6.03 15.41 2.77
N GLN A 68 -5.49 15.92 1.66
CA GLN A 68 -6.29 16.31 0.49
C GLN A 68 -7.05 15.11 -0.13
N LEU A 69 -6.43 13.94 -0.19
CA LEU A 69 -7.10 12.71 -0.65
C LEU A 69 -8.21 12.25 0.30
N ARG A 70 -8.08 12.49 1.61
CA ARG A 70 -9.12 12.17 2.62
C ARG A 70 -10.39 13.01 2.46
N GLU A 71 -10.27 14.21 1.93
CA GLU A 71 -11.43 15.05 1.64
C GLU A 71 -12.26 14.52 0.46
N GLU A 72 -11.60 13.75 -0.45
CA GLU A 72 -12.21 13.22 -1.66
C GLU A 72 -12.70 11.77 -1.54
N PHE A 73 -12.12 10.99 -0.63
CA PHE A 73 -12.38 9.56 -0.52
C PHE A 73 -12.62 9.12 0.94
N GLU A 74 -13.69 8.36 1.15
CA GLU A 74 -14.06 7.83 2.46
C GLU A 74 -13.03 6.83 3.02
N TYR A 75 -12.47 6.00 2.15
CA TYR A 75 -11.44 5.02 2.51
C TYR A 75 -10.25 5.13 1.56
N MET A 76 -9.06 5.02 2.12
CA MET A 76 -7.82 5.04 1.36
C MET A 76 -6.96 3.83 1.74
N LEU A 77 -6.63 2.98 0.74
CA LEU A 77 -5.68 1.89 0.89
C LEU A 77 -4.36 2.29 0.25
N ILE A 78 -3.28 2.27 1.02
CA ILE A 78 -1.93 2.62 0.57
C ILE A 78 -1.14 1.32 0.39
N ASP A 79 -0.75 1.02 -0.85
CA ASP A 79 0.17 -0.10 -1.14
C ASP A 79 1.60 0.35 -0.90
N ALA A 80 2.17 -0.11 0.22
CA ALA A 80 3.51 0.25 0.66
C ALA A 80 4.54 -0.84 0.29
N PRO A 81 5.82 -0.47 0.06
CA PRO A 81 6.88 -1.46 -0.12
C PRO A 81 7.07 -2.29 1.16
N GLY A 82 7.69 -3.47 1.01
CA GLY A 82 8.02 -4.32 2.16
C GLY A 82 8.93 -3.61 3.17
N THR A 83 8.68 -3.83 4.46
CA THR A 83 9.43 -3.21 5.57
C THR A 83 10.93 -3.51 5.57
N SER A 84 11.36 -4.58 4.90
CA SER A 84 12.76 -4.98 4.76
C SER A 84 13.49 -4.27 3.62
N VAL A 85 12.79 -3.53 2.77
CA VAL A 85 13.36 -2.92 1.57
C VAL A 85 13.89 -1.51 1.86
N CYS A 86 13.09 -0.71 2.56
CA CYS A 86 13.42 0.68 2.89
C CYS A 86 12.53 1.18 4.04
N GLY A 87 12.87 2.36 4.59
CA GLY A 87 12.08 3.02 5.64
C GLY A 87 10.74 3.61 5.18
N ASP A 88 10.42 3.50 3.90
CA ASP A 88 9.20 4.09 3.32
C ASP A 88 7.93 3.53 3.96
N ALA A 89 7.91 2.23 4.29
CA ALA A 89 6.77 1.59 4.94
C ALA A 89 6.48 2.17 6.34
N GLN A 90 7.54 2.45 7.13
CA GLN A 90 7.40 3.10 8.44
C GLN A 90 6.87 4.52 8.29
N LEU A 91 7.45 5.28 7.35
CA LEU A 91 7.03 6.65 7.08
C LEU A 91 5.55 6.73 6.65
N LEU A 92 5.13 5.86 5.73
CA LEU A 92 3.74 5.75 5.30
C LEU A 92 2.82 5.32 6.45
N GLY A 93 3.26 4.38 7.27
CA GLY A 93 2.53 3.92 8.45
C GLY A 93 2.29 5.01 9.50
N LEU A 94 3.25 5.95 9.66
CA LEU A 94 3.13 7.08 10.58
C LEU A 94 2.12 8.14 10.12
N VAL A 95 1.91 8.27 8.81
CA VAL A 95 0.96 9.26 8.25
C VAL A 95 -0.42 8.64 7.94
N ALA A 96 -0.53 7.32 7.96
CA ALA A 96 -1.78 6.57 7.87
C ALA A 96 -2.45 6.43 9.26
N ASP A 97 -3.72 6.08 9.29
CA ASP A 97 -4.44 5.82 10.55
C ASP A 97 -4.01 4.50 11.20
N ALA A 98 -3.65 3.53 10.35
CA ALA A 98 -3.14 2.23 10.76
C ALA A 98 -2.52 1.45 9.59
N ALA A 99 -1.82 0.37 9.92
CA ALA A 99 -1.22 -0.54 8.96
C ALA A 99 -1.75 -1.97 9.11
N ILE A 100 -1.70 -2.73 8.03
CA ILE A 100 -1.92 -4.17 8.00
C ILE A 100 -0.65 -4.82 7.46
N LEU A 101 -0.08 -5.77 8.21
CA LEU A 101 1.08 -6.51 7.78
C LEU A 101 0.67 -7.72 6.93
N VAL A 102 1.05 -7.73 5.65
CA VAL A 102 0.78 -8.86 4.76
C VAL A 102 1.98 -9.80 4.75
N ILE A 103 1.74 -11.07 5.03
CA ILE A 103 2.74 -12.14 5.11
C ILE A 103 2.39 -13.22 4.09
N GLU A 104 3.36 -13.63 3.28
CA GLU A 104 3.18 -14.73 2.33
C GLU A 104 3.50 -16.08 3.01
N ALA A 105 2.50 -16.98 3.03
CA ALA A 105 2.66 -18.31 3.59
C ALA A 105 3.74 -19.09 2.85
N ASN A 106 4.48 -19.93 3.57
CA ASN A 106 5.56 -20.76 3.07
C ASN A 106 6.76 -20.02 2.45
N ARG A 107 6.71 -18.68 2.37
CA ARG A 107 7.78 -17.84 1.82
C ARG A 107 8.37 -16.89 2.85
N THR A 108 7.53 -16.22 3.63
CA THR A 108 7.99 -15.30 4.67
C THR A 108 8.46 -16.09 5.88
N ARG A 109 9.73 -15.98 6.20
CA ARG A 109 10.31 -16.62 7.40
C ARG A 109 9.72 -15.99 8.67
N ARG A 110 9.43 -16.80 9.69
CA ARG A 110 8.85 -16.32 10.96
C ARG A 110 9.67 -15.19 11.60
N LEU A 111 11.00 -15.28 11.57
CA LEU A 111 11.87 -14.23 12.10
C LEU A 111 11.74 -12.92 11.32
N ALA A 112 11.59 -12.98 10.00
CA ALA A 112 11.40 -11.78 9.18
C ALA A 112 10.04 -11.11 9.48
N ALA A 113 8.97 -11.90 9.61
CA ALA A 113 7.66 -11.40 9.99
C ALA A 113 7.68 -10.73 11.38
N ARG A 114 8.34 -11.37 12.35
CA ARG A 114 8.50 -10.81 13.69
C ARG A 114 9.28 -9.51 13.68
N LYS A 115 10.40 -9.46 12.98
CA LYS A 115 11.22 -8.25 12.83
C LYS A 115 10.43 -7.13 12.15
N ALA A 116 9.64 -7.44 11.12
CA ALA A 116 8.78 -6.46 10.47
C ALA A 116 7.76 -5.83 11.44
N LYS A 117 7.12 -6.68 12.28
CA LYS A 117 6.21 -6.22 13.32
C LYS A 117 6.94 -5.33 14.34
N GLU A 118 8.05 -5.80 14.88
CA GLU A 118 8.87 -5.05 15.85
C GLU A 118 9.29 -3.68 15.28
N THR A 119 9.75 -3.63 14.03
CA THR A 119 10.13 -2.38 13.36
C THR A 119 8.95 -1.40 13.25
N LEU A 120 7.75 -1.86 12.93
CA LEU A 120 6.56 -1.01 12.86
C LEU A 120 6.14 -0.52 14.24
N ASP A 121 6.14 -1.40 15.24
CA ASP A 121 5.81 -1.06 16.63
C ASP A 121 6.80 -0.02 17.20
N GLU A 122 8.10 -0.21 17.02
CA GLU A 122 9.17 0.72 17.44
C GLU A 122 9.06 2.07 16.75
N SER A 123 8.57 2.10 15.51
CA SER A 123 8.30 3.34 14.78
C SER A 123 7.02 4.04 15.21
N GLY A 124 6.23 3.46 16.12
CA GLY A 124 4.95 4.02 16.57
C GLY A 124 3.81 3.82 15.58
N VAL A 125 3.94 2.93 14.60
CA VAL A 125 2.90 2.61 13.64
C VAL A 125 1.82 1.75 14.29
N ARG A 126 0.57 2.18 14.23
CA ARG A 126 -0.57 1.39 14.73
C ARG A 126 -0.82 0.20 13.80
N LEU A 127 -0.52 -1.01 14.26
CA LEU A 127 -0.78 -2.23 13.52
C LEU A 127 -2.17 -2.79 13.88
N LEU A 128 -3.08 -2.90 12.90
CA LEU A 128 -4.41 -3.50 13.07
C LEU A 128 -4.36 -5.02 13.15
N GLY A 129 -3.41 -5.62 12.43
CA GLY A 129 -3.27 -7.07 12.38
C GLY A 129 -2.41 -7.54 11.23
N THR A 130 -2.46 -8.84 10.99
CA THR A 130 -1.67 -9.51 9.96
C THR A 130 -2.57 -10.32 9.04
N VAL A 131 -2.35 -10.23 7.74
CA VAL A 131 -3.00 -11.07 6.72
C VAL A 131 -2.01 -12.10 6.23
N LEU A 132 -2.36 -13.38 6.35
CA LEU A 132 -1.60 -14.49 5.77
C LEU A 132 -2.16 -14.78 4.37
N HIS A 133 -1.38 -14.44 3.38
CA HIS A 133 -1.72 -14.59 1.97
C HIS A 133 -1.06 -15.84 1.38
N ASN A 134 -1.61 -16.37 0.30
CA ASN A 134 -1.08 -17.51 -0.47
C ASN A 134 -0.92 -18.80 0.35
N ARG A 135 -1.85 -19.04 1.31
CA ARG A 135 -1.85 -20.27 2.12
C ARG A 135 -2.36 -21.44 1.28
N THR A 136 -1.52 -22.46 1.11
CA THR A 136 -1.93 -23.76 0.56
C THR A 136 -2.37 -24.67 1.71
N PHE A 137 -3.55 -25.27 1.58
CA PHE A 137 -3.99 -26.30 2.52
C PHE A 137 -3.43 -27.64 2.05
N ALA A 138 -2.56 -28.25 2.85
CA ALA A 138 -1.99 -29.57 2.57
C ALA A 138 -3.05 -30.67 2.52
N ILE A 139 -4.19 -30.45 3.18
CA ILE A 139 -5.33 -31.37 3.22
C ILE A 139 -6.49 -30.74 2.43
N PRO A 140 -7.08 -31.43 1.45
CA PRO A 140 -8.23 -30.92 0.71
C PRO A 140 -9.38 -30.54 1.63
N MET A 141 -10.03 -29.39 1.35
CA MET A 141 -11.14 -28.86 2.16
C MET A 141 -12.28 -29.86 2.40
N ARG A 142 -12.45 -30.85 1.48
CA ARG A 142 -13.43 -31.93 1.63
C ARG A 142 -13.20 -32.83 2.84
N LEU A 143 -11.95 -33.00 3.28
CA LEU A 143 -11.62 -33.83 4.44
C LEU A 143 -11.86 -33.08 5.77
N TYR A 144 -11.83 -31.74 5.76
CA TYR A 144 -12.15 -30.95 6.94
C TYR A 144 -13.66 -30.88 7.26
N LYS A 145 -14.53 -31.18 6.28
CA LYS A 145 -15.99 -31.16 6.50
C LYS A 145 -16.52 -32.43 7.17
N ASN A 146 -15.67 -33.46 7.32
CA ASN A 146 -16.02 -34.75 7.89
C ASN A 146 -15.33 -35.02 9.23
N LEU A 147 -14.69 -34.01 9.82
CA LEU A 147 -14.17 -33.97 11.19
C LEU A 147 -15.04 -33.04 12.07
#